data_1e838dfcbd6dc8ef957ceb6cec99514f
#
_entry.id   1e838dfcbd6dc8ef957ceb6cec99514f
#
_cell.length_a   1.000
_cell.length_b   1.000
_cell.length_c   1.000
_cell.angle_alpha   90.00
_cell.angle_beta   90.00
_cell.angle_gamma   90.00
#
_symmetry.space_group_name_H-M   'P 1'
#
loop_
_entity.id
_entity.type
_entity.pdbx_description
1 polymer ?
#
loop_
_entity_poly.entity_id
_entity_poly.type
_entity_poly.pdbx_seq_one_letter_code
_entity_poly.pdbx_strand_id
1 'polypeptide(L)'
;MRRKIIAALLAFSLTAAAPAPPRRIVSLNTCADQYVLALADPGQIAALSPYGHDPELSAAVAKARRFPVLKRPAEEVLALRPDLVIGFPDGAGGVVGAPDGRWRKLGLASADSFAAIRAQIGQVAAIVGHPARGEALIAGMERDLAALPRPKRGGVAAYYQRRGYMTGTGTLVDELMRRAGLTNLAAKLGKPALAQVPLEQMIAARPDYLIVEEGSEAIVDQGTEMLHHPVLRSIPRIRVPQSWTVCGGPAYVQAARSIIAQADAAPKR
;
A
#
# COMPACT_ATOMS: atom_id res chain seq x y z
N MET A 1 33.80 -35.61 58.75
CA MET A 1 32.49 -35.47 58.12
C MET A 1 32.36 -34.05 57.61
N ARG A 2 32.56 -33.80 56.27
CA ARG A 2 32.43 -32.46 55.60
C ARG A 2 31.07 -32.40 54.90
N ARG A 3 30.16 -31.59 55.43
CA ARG A 3 28.87 -31.29 54.79
C ARG A 3 29.08 -30.33 53.55
N LYS A 4 28.80 -30.80 52.37
CA LYS A 4 28.75 -29.97 51.16
C LYS A 4 27.37 -29.27 51.09
N ILE A 5 27.37 -27.95 51.23
CA ILE A 5 26.17 -27.11 51.03
C ILE A 5 26.12 -26.84 49.53
N ILE A 6 25.09 -27.38 48.84
CA ILE A 6 24.80 -27.08 47.41
C ILE A 6 23.88 -25.85 47.43
N ALA A 7 24.40 -24.71 47.07
CA ALA A 7 23.59 -23.50 46.82
C ALA A 7 22.92 -23.60 45.42
N ALA A 8 21.61 -23.81 45.42
CA ALA A 8 20.82 -23.75 44.20
C ALA A 8 20.58 -22.28 43.81
N LEU A 9 21.23 -21.82 42.74
CA LEU A 9 20.97 -20.53 42.11
C LEU A 9 19.67 -20.65 41.34
N LEU A 10 18.57 -20.08 41.85
CA LEU A 10 17.35 -19.83 41.09
C LEU A 10 17.63 -18.68 40.10
N ALA A 11 17.80 -19.01 38.83
CA ALA A 11 17.83 -18.02 37.73
C ALA A 11 16.40 -17.50 37.55
N PHE A 12 16.10 -16.30 38.06
CA PHE A 12 14.87 -15.57 37.78
C PHE A 12 14.98 -15.00 36.36
N SER A 13 14.35 -15.66 35.37
CA SER A 13 14.23 -15.13 34.03
C SER A 13 13.25 -13.95 34.07
N LEU A 14 13.77 -12.72 34.04
CA LEU A 14 12.96 -11.53 33.79
C LEU A 14 12.45 -11.59 32.31
N THR A 15 11.27 -12.14 32.11
CA THR A 15 10.54 -11.92 30.86
C THR A 15 10.07 -10.47 30.85
N ALA A 16 10.74 -9.62 30.06
CA ALA A 16 10.26 -8.28 29.82
C ALA A 16 8.83 -8.37 29.24
N ALA A 17 7.85 -7.88 30.00
CA ALA A 17 6.46 -7.84 29.53
C ALA A 17 6.38 -7.00 28.26
N ALA A 18 5.77 -7.55 27.20
CA ALA A 18 5.52 -6.80 25.98
C ALA A 18 4.69 -5.54 26.31
N PRO A 19 4.98 -4.40 25.67
CA PRO A 19 4.22 -3.17 25.91
C PRO A 19 2.73 -3.42 25.68
N ALA A 20 1.89 -2.85 26.55
CA ALA A 20 0.44 -2.97 26.43
C ALA A 20 -0.04 -2.46 25.03
N PRO A 21 -1.04 -3.12 24.42
CA PRO A 21 -1.62 -2.67 23.17
C PRO A 21 -2.12 -1.22 23.26
N PRO A 22 -1.98 -0.44 22.17
CA PRO A 22 -2.45 0.93 22.15
C PRO A 22 -3.98 0.98 22.26
N ARG A 23 -4.48 2.02 22.91
CA ARG A 23 -5.92 2.28 23.04
C ARG A 23 -6.42 3.41 22.18
N ARG A 24 -5.51 4.27 21.69
CA ARG A 24 -5.84 5.47 20.92
C ARG A 24 -4.85 5.63 19.77
N ILE A 25 -5.18 5.00 18.65
CA ILE A 25 -4.36 5.01 17.43
C ILE A 25 -4.83 6.16 16.55
N VAL A 26 -3.90 6.97 16.09
CA VAL A 26 -4.11 7.96 15.03
C VAL A 26 -3.28 7.59 13.83
N SER A 27 -3.94 7.54 12.66
CA SER A 27 -3.31 7.31 11.37
C SER A 27 -3.17 8.63 10.61
N LEU A 28 -1.99 8.87 10.00
CA LEU A 28 -1.67 10.15 9.35
C LEU A 28 -1.67 10.10 7.81
N ASN A 29 -1.75 8.92 7.22
CA ASN A 29 -1.84 8.78 5.76
C ASN A 29 -2.67 7.58 5.35
N THR A 30 -3.13 7.58 4.11
CA THR A 30 -3.99 6.54 3.53
C THR A 30 -3.38 5.14 3.61
N CYS A 31 -2.07 5.01 3.49
CA CYS A 31 -1.41 3.70 3.56
C CYS A 31 -1.49 3.12 4.99
N ALA A 32 -1.23 3.94 6.00
CA ALA A 32 -1.39 3.57 7.40
C ALA A 32 -2.86 3.25 7.73
N ASP A 33 -3.82 4.00 7.18
CA ASP A 33 -5.26 3.75 7.37
C ASP A 33 -5.64 2.32 6.98
N GLN A 34 -5.16 1.84 5.83
CA GLN A 34 -5.49 0.49 5.34
C GLN A 34 -4.99 -0.60 6.29
N TYR A 35 -3.80 -0.45 6.85
CA TYR A 35 -3.26 -1.39 7.84
C TYR A 35 -4.00 -1.31 9.17
N VAL A 36 -4.26 -0.10 9.68
CA VAL A 36 -4.99 0.10 10.94
C VAL A 36 -6.40 -0.48 10.84
N LEU A 37 -7.12 -0.22 9.73
CA LEU A 37 -8.46 -0.76 9.49
C LEU A 37 -8.50 -2.30 9.33
N ALA A 38 -7.38 -2.90 8.92
CA ALA A 38 -7.27 -4.34 8.78
C ALA A 38 -6.88 -5.05 10.08
N LEU A 39 -6.11 -4.40 10.95
CA LEU A 39 -5.37 -5.05 12.03
C LEU A 39 -5.77 -4.60 13.43
N ALA A 40 -6.16 -3.33 13.64
CA ALA A 40 -6.57 -2.83 14.94
C ALA A 40 -8.03 -3.20 15.27
N ASP A 41 -8.36 -3.20 16.54
CA ASP A 41 -9.75 -3.25 16.97
C ASP A 41 -10.43 -1.90 16.75
N PRO A 42 -11.74 -1.86 16.42
CA PRO A 42 -12.45 -0.61 16.22
C PRO A 42 -12.31 0.37 17.39
N GLY A 43 -12.30 -0.12 18.62
CA GLY A 43 -12.15 0.70 19.83
C GLY A 43 -10.75 1.31 20.02
N GLN A 44 -9.75 0.83 19.29
CA GLN A 44 -8.40 1.40 19.33
C GLN A 44 -8.23 2.60 18.40
N ILE A 45 -9.09 2.75 17.37
CA ILE A 45 -8.94 3.75 16.31
C ILE A 45 -9.54 5.09 16.76
N ALA A 46 -8.71 6.07 17.03
CA ALA A 46 -9.15 7.41 17.42
C ALA A 46 -9.46 8.29 16.22
N ALA A 47 -8.64 8.24 15.15
CA ALA A 47 -8.88 8.92 13.89
C ALA A 47 -8.04 8.34 12.77
N LEU A 48 -8.53 8.49 11.54
CA LEU A 48 -7.85 8.18 10.29
C LEU A 48 -7.31 9.45 9.64
N SER A 49 -6.52 9.29 8.60
CA SER A 49 -5.99 10.40 7.81
C SER A 49 -7.11 11.19 7.12
N PRO A 50 -6.84 12.41 6.64
CA PRO A 50 -7.81 13.20 5.88
C PRO A 50 -8.40 12.48 4.66
N TYR A 51 -7.65 11.52 4.11
CA TYR A 51 -7.99 10.77 2.89
C TYR A 51 -8.69 9.43 3.17
N GLY A 52 -8.91 9.08 4.45
CA GLY A 52 -9.51 7.79 4.83
C GLY A 52 -10.90 7.55 4.21
N HIS A 53 -11.67 8.62 3.98
CA HIS A 53 -13.01 8.56 3.36
C HIS A 53 -13.01 8.77 1.83
N ASP A 54 -11.87 8.98 1.22
CA ASP A 54 -11.75 9.19 -0.23
C ASP A 54 -11.74 7.84 -0.96
N PRO A 55 -12.76 7.52 -1.79
CA PRO A 55 -12.84 6.24 -2.51
C PRO A 55 -11.75 6.08 -3.57
N GLU A 56 -11.19 7.16 -4.09
CA GLU A 56 -10.10 7.12 -5.07
C GLU A 56 -8.78 6.74 -4.42
N LEU A 57 -8.60 7.00 -3.12
CA LEU A 57 -7.35 6.77 -2.41
C LEU A 57 -7.43 5.63 -1.38
N SER A 58 -8.62 5.34 -0.85
CA SER A 58 -8.81 4.34 0.22
C SER A 58 -9.51 3.08 -0.29
N ALA A 59 -8.77 1.98 -0.43
CA ALA A 59 -9.36 0.68 -0.73
C ALA A 59 -10.27 0.13 0.39
N ALA A 60 -10.21 0.72 1.58
CA ALA A 60 -10.98 0.35 2.76
C ALA A 60 -12.08 1.36 3.13
N VAL A 61 -12.49 2.23 2.20
CA VAL A 61 -13.42 3.36 2.44
C VAL A 61 -14.71 2.95 3.16
N ALA A 62 -15.28 1.79 2.84
CA ALA A 62 -16.49 1.31 3.50
C ALA A 62 -16.32 1.06 5.00
N LYS A 63 -15.13 0.57 5.41
CA LYS A 63 -14.77 0.42 6.83
C LYS A 63 -14.40 1.77 7.44
N ALA A 64 -13.67 2.61 6.69
CA ALA A 64 -13.17 3.89 7.16
C ALA A 64 -14.27 4.86 7.57
N ARG A 65 -15.43 4.83 6.89
CA ARG A 65 -16.59 5.71 7.19
C ARG A 65 -17.12 5.59 8.62
N ARG A 66 -16.75 4.57 9.37
CA ARG A 66 -17.14 4.38 10.78
C ARG A 66 -16.28 5.19 11.74
N PHE A 67 -15.20 5.80 11.28
CA PHE A 67 -14.21 6.48 12.10
C PHE A 67 -14.09 7.96 11.67
N PRO A 68 -13.76 8.86 12.60
CA PRO A 68 -13.46 10.24 12.25
C PRO A 68 -12.19 10.30 11.40
N VAL A 69 -12.13 11.28 10.49
CA VAL A 69 -10.93 11.66 9.75
C VAL A 69 -10.40 12.99 10.25
N LEU A 70 -9.08 13.13 10.27
CA LEU A 70 -8.41 14.37 10.61
C LEU A 70 -8.68 15.43 9.54
N LYS A 71 -9.00 16.64 9.94
CA LYS A 71 -9.13 17.82 9.06
C LYS A 71 -7.89 18.69 9.12
N ARG A 72 -7.33 18.83 10.32
CA ARG A 72 -6.10 19.58 10.63
C ARG A 72 -5.16 18.71 11.44
N PRO A 73 -4.41 17.77 10.78
CA PRO A 73 -3.67 16.72 11.46
C PRO A 73 -2.75 17.23 12.57
N ALA A 74 -2.03 18.34 12.35
CA ALA A 74 -1.07 18.85 13.33
C ALA A 74 -1.70 19.24 14.68
N GLU A 75 -2.88 19.84 14.65
CA GLU A 75 -3.59 20.30 15.85
C GLU A 75 -4.40 19.16 16.49
N GLU A 76 -5.10 18.39 15.66
CA GLU A 76 -6.03 17.38 16.11
C GLU A 76 -5.33 16.17 16.75
N VAL A 77 -4.13 15.82 16.28
CA VAL A 77 -3.32 14.75 16.91
C VAL A 77 -3.03 15.07 18.37
N LEU A 78 -2.66 16.33 18.68
CA LEU A 78 -2.42 16.77 20.05
C LEU A 78 -3.69 16.69 20.93
N ALA A 79 -4.82 17.14 20.39
CA ALA A 79 -6.10 17.12 21.08
C ALA A 79 -6.62 15.69 21.35
N LEU A 80 -6.38 14.78 20.41
CA LEU A 80 -6.78 13.37 20.53
C LEU A 80 -5.98 12.60 21.56
N ARG A 81 -4.81 13.09 22.01
CA ARG A 81 -3.91 12.40 22.97
C ARG A 81 -3.71 10.93 22.61
N PRO A 82 -3.16 10.61 21.43
CA PRO A 82 -2.94 9.22 21.05
C PRO A 82 -1.88 8.56 21.96
N ASP A 83 -1.87 7.23 22.00
CA ASP A 83 -0.76 6.45 22.52
C ASP A 83 0.06 5.76 21.40
N LEU A 84 -0.48 5.77 20.18
CA LEU A 84 0.22 5.36 18.97
C LEU A 84 -0.16 6.25 17.79
N VAL A 85 0.84 6.73 17.06
CA VAL A 85 0.68 7.43 15.78
C VAL A 85 1.38 6.63 14.68
N ILE A 86 0.65 6.33 13.60
CA ILE A 86 1.19 5.60 12.44
C ILE A 86 1.15 6.51 11.22
N GLY A 87 2.25 6.61 10.48
CA GLY A 87 2.31 7.47 9.30
C GLY A 87 3.60 7.30 8.51
N PHE A 88 4.09 8.38 7.90
CA PHE A 88 5.35 8.37 7.17
C PHE A 88 6.56 8.22 8.13
N PRO A 89 7.69 7.69 7.63
CA PRO A 89 8.95 7.71 8.35
C PRO A 89 9.36 9.14 8.76
N ASP A 90 10.17 9.24 9.80
CA ASP A 90 10.74 10.52 10.22
C ASP A 90 11.52 11.17 9.05
N GLY A 91 11.32 12.46 8.83
CA GLY A 91 11.94 13.21 7.74
C GLY A 91 11.18 13.18 6.39
N ALA A 92 10.17 12.33 6.21
CA ALA A 92 9.38 12.24 4.99
C ALA A 92 8.16 13.20 4.97
N GLY A 93 8.29 14.37 5.56
CA GLY A 93 7.28 15.42 5.54
C GLY A 93 6.06 15.17 6.43
N GLY A 94 5.90 15.94 7.48
CA GLY A 94 4.65 16.13 8.17
C GLY A 94 4.31 15.17 9.31
N VAL A 95 5.23 14.39 9.82
CA VAL A 95 4.97 13.68 11.07
C VAL A 95 5.00 14.68 12.22
N VAL A 96 3.86 14.85 12.85
CA VAL A 96 3.76 15.56 14.11
C VAL A 96 4.66 14.87 15.12
N GLY A 97 5.80 15.49 15.42
CA GLY A 97 6.70 14.99 16.46
C GLY A 97 5.91 14.76 17.73
N ALA A 98 6.20 13.66 18.44
CA ALA A 98 5.69 13.50 19.80
C ALA A 98 6.41 14.51 20.71
N PRO A 99 5.77 15.59 21.16
CA PRO A 99 6.38 16.39 22.20
C PRO A 99 6.59 15.49 23.41
N ASP A 100 7.81 15.45 23.92
CA ASP A 100 8.14 14.76 25.18
C ASP A 100 7.83 13.24 25.22
N GLY A 101 7.83 12.56 24.08
CA GLY A 101 7.62 11.10 24.05
C GLY A 101 6.20 10.63 24.45
N ARG A 102 5.21 11.49 24.35
CA ARG A 102 3.82 11.21 24.80
C ARG A 102 3.14 10.04 24.09
N TRP A 103 3.60 9.67 22.90
CA TRP A 103 3.06 8.52 22.15
C TRP A 103 4.16 7.79 21.40
N ARG A 104 3.90 6.52 21.14
CA ARG A 104 4.74 5.71 20.24
C ARG A 104 4.50 6.13 18.80
N LYS A 105 5.54 6.05 17.96
CA LYS A 105 5.44 6.28 16.53
C LYS A 105 5.77 5.02 15.75
N LEU A 106 5.08 4.82 14.64
CA LEU A 106 5.45 3.86 13.62
C LEU A 106 5.49 4.55 12.26
N GLY A 107 6.68 4.69 11.70
CA GLY A 107 6.86 5.15 10.32
C GLY A 107 6.80 3.99 9.35
N LEU A 108 5.92 4.08 8.35
CA LEU A 108 5.80 3.11 7.27
C LEU A 108 6.41 3.69 6.00
N ALA A 109 7.46 3.06 5.50
CA ALA A 109 8.03 3.39 4.19
C ALA A 109 7.08 2.91 3.06
N SER A 110 7.36 3.26 1.80
CA SER A 110 6.65 2.67 0.66
C SER A 110 6.80 1.15 0.66
N ALA A 111 5.69 0.45 0.49
CA ALA A 111 5.69 -1.00 0.31
C ALA A 111 5.60 -1.34 -1.18
N ASP A 112 6.75 -1.34 -1.84
CA ASP A 112 6.87 -1.49 -3.29
C ASP A 112 6.90 -2.96 -3.76
N SER A 113 6.65 -3.90 -2.85
CA SER A 113 6.61 -5.32 -3.14
C SER A 113 5.69 -6.07 -2.17
N PHE A 114 5.23 -7.25 -2.57
CA PHE A 114 4.45 -8.13 -1.69
C PHE A 114 5.24 -8.53 -0.43
N ALA A 115 6.55 -8.68 -0.55
CA ALA A 115 7.42 -8.94 0.60
C ALA A 115 7.42 -7.77 1.59
N ALA A 116 7.49 -6.53 1.10
CA ALA A 116 7.40 -5.33 1.93
C ALA A 116 6.01 -5.18 2.58
N ILE A 117 4.93 -5.49 1.84
CA ILE A 117 3.55 -5.51 2.38
C ILE A 117 3.44 -6.49 3.55
N ARG A 118 3.94 -7.72 3.40
CA ARG A 118 3.94 -8.71 4.47
C ARG A 118 4.70 -8.23 5.71
N ALA A 119 5.87 -7.66 5.50
CA ALA A 119 6.67 -7.11 6.59
C ALA A 119 5.92 -6.01 7.36
N GLN A 120 5.27 -5.08 6.64
CA GLN A 120 4.46 -4.02 7.26
C GLN A 120 3.22 -4.56 7.98
N ILE A 121 2.52 -5.56 7.41
CA ILE A 121 1.41 -6.23 8.10
C ILE A 121 1.88 -6.80 9.44
N GLY A 122 2.99 -7.53 9.45
CA GLY A 122 3.56 -8.08 10.70
C GLY A 122 3.94 -6.98 11.70
N GLN A 123 4.58 -5.92 11.24
CA GLN A 123 5.01 -4.79 12.04
C GLN A 123 3.82 -4.04 12.68
N VAL A 124 2.80 -3.73 11.88
CA VAL A 124 1.59 -3.05 12.37
C VAL A 124 0.81 -3.98 13.30
N ALA A 125 0.61 -5.25 12.92
CA ALA A 125 -0.09 -6.23 13.77
C ALA A 125 0.56 -6.37 15.16
N ALA A 126 1.88 -6.44 15.23
CA ALA A 126 2.62 -6.52 16.48
C ALA A 126 2.42 -5.26 17.34
N ILE A 127 2.56 -4.05 16.75
CA ILE A 127 2.48 -2.81 17.55
C ILE A 127 1.05 -2.50 18.02
N VAL A 128 0.01 -2.92 17.27
CA VAL A 128 -1.40 -2.75 17.68
C VAL A 128 -1.89 -3.88 18.61
N GLY A 129 -1.06 -4.90 18.87
CA GLY A 129 -1.35 -5.97 19.80
C GLY A 129 -2.09 -7.18 19.21
N HIS A 130 -2.11 -7.33 17.88
CA HIS A 130 -2.83 -8.40 17.19
C HIS A 130 -1.96 -9.22 16.22
N PRO A 131 -0.80 -9.79 16.65
CA PRO A 131 0.11 -10.51 15.77
C PRO A 131 -0.56 -11.66 15.00
N ALA A 132 -1.41 -12.45 15.67
CA ALA A 132 -2.12 -13.56 15.03
C ALA A 132 -3.07 -13.09 13.92
N ARG A 133 -3.67 -11.88 14.03
CA ARG A 133 -4.48 -11.29 12.98
C ARG A 133 -3.63 -10.92 11.76
N GLY A 134 -2.41 -10.43 11.98
CA GLY A 134 -1.44 -10.17 10.94
C GLY A 134 -1.02 -11.44 10.20
N GLU A 135 -0.69 -12.49 10.92
CA GLU A 135 -0.35 -13.80 10.35
C GLU A 135 -1.52 -14.39 9.53
N ALA A 136 -2.74 -14.31 10.05
CA ALA A 136 -3.92 -14.77 9.34
C ALA A 136 -4.18 -13.96 8.05
N LEU A 137 -3.97 -12.64 8.08
CA LEU A 137 -4.11 -11.79 6.91
C LEU A 137 -3.05 -12.13 5.85
N ILE A 138 -1.78 -12.28 6.23
CA ILE A 138 -0.70 -12.68 5.34
C ILE A 138 -1.00 -14.03 4.70
N ALA A 139 -1.33 -15.04 5.50
CA ALA A 139 -1.66 -16.38 5.01
C ALA A 139 -2.87 -16.37 4.07
N GLY A 140 -3.87 -15.52 4.33
CA GLY A 140 -5.01 -15.29 3.44
C GLY A 140 -4.56 -14.74 2.08
N MET A 141 -3.78 -13.67 2.10
CA MET A 141 -3.25 -13.05 0.87
C MET A 141 -2.38 -14.02 0.07
N GLU A 142 -1.53 -14.82 0.72
CA GLU A 142 -0.68 -15.82 0.06
C GLU A 142 -1.51 -16.91 -0.62
N ARG A 143 -2.53 -17.45 0.06
CA ARG A 143 -3.46 -18.42 -0.53
C ARG A 143 -4.19 -17.83 -1.74
N ASP A 144 -4.70 -16.62 -1.61
CA ASP A 144 -5.42 -15.95 -2.69
C ASP A 144 -4.54 -15.67 -3.90
N LEU A 145 -3.27 -15.28 -3.67
CA LEU A 145 -2.29 -15.11 -4.75
C LEU A 145 -1.93 -16.43 -5.41
N ALA A 146 -1.78 -17.51 -4.63
CA ALA A 146 -1.49 -18.85 -5.16
C ALA A 146 -2.66 -19.41 -5.98
N ALA A 147 -3.89 -19.01 -5.65
CA ALA A 147 -5.10 -19.40 -6.37
C ALA A 147 -5.36 -18.58 -7.64
N LEU A 148 -4.59 -17.52 -7.90
CA LEU A 148 -4.76 -16.76 -9.15
C LEU A 148 -4.41 -17.64 -10.37
N PRO A 149 -5.15 -17.49 -11.47
CA PRO A 149 -4.82 -18.18 -12.71
C PRO A 149 -3.42 -17.78 -13.18
N ARG A 150 -2.72 -18.72 -13.79
CA ARG A 150 -1.48 -18.36 -14.48
C ARG A 150 -1.81 -17.44 -15.65
N PRO A 151 -1.08 -16.32 -15.81
CA PRO A 151 -1.29 -15.44 -16.95
C PRO A 151 -1.15 -16.21 -18.26
N LYS A 152 -2.14 -16.11 -19.13
CA LYS A 152 -2.18 -16.76 -20.44
C LYS A 152 -1.48 -15.92 -21.51
N ARG A 153 -1.32 -14.63 -21.25
CA ARG A 153 -0.75 -13.66 -22.17
C ARG A 153 0.34 -12.87 -21.49
N GLY A 154 1.44 -12.69 -22.21
CA GLY A 154 2.45 -11.69 -21.89
C GLY A 154 2.23 -10.44 -22.71
N GLY A 155 3.19 -9.54 -22.65
CA GLY A 155 3.20 -8.32 -23.44
C GLY A 155 3.88 -7.18 -22.70
N VAL A 156 4.00 -6.05 -23.40
CA VAL A 156 4.58 -4.82 -22.87
C VAL A 156 3.44 -3.92 -22.41
N ALA A 157 3.45 -3.53 -21.16
CA ALA A 157 2.45 -2.63 -20.59
C ALA A 157 3.08 -1.33 -20.08
N ALA A 158 2.37 -0.23 -20.25
CA ALA A 158 2.73 1.06 -19.68
C ALA A 158 1.67 1.46 -18.64
N TYR A 159 2.06 1.67 -17.39
CA TYR A 159 1.20 2.35 -16.43
C TYR A 159 1.30 3.85 -16.68
N TYR A 160 0.34 4.35 -17.46
CA TYR A 160 0.35 5.71 -17.99
C TYR A 160 -0.67 6.57 -17.28
N GLN A 161 -0.19 7.65 -16.69
CA GLN A 161 -0.92 8.47 -15.75
C GLN A 161 -1.13 9.89 -16.30
N ARG A 162 -1.83 10.69 -15.53
CA ARG A 162 -2.03 12.12 -15.79
C ARG A 162 -0.71 12.82 -16.17
N ARG A 163 -0.79 13.79 -17.05
CA ARG A 163 0.34 14.61 -17.56
C ARG A 163 1.47 13.79 -18.19
N GLY A 164 1.16 12.59 -18.69
CA GLY A 164 2.14 11.74 -19.34
C GLY A 164 3.15 11.08 -18.38
N TYR A 165 2.88 11.04 -17.10
CA TYR A 165 3.71 10.27 -16.18
C TYR A 165 3.53 8.78 -16.40
N MET A 166 4.64 8.05 -16.28
CA MET A 166 4.67 6.60 -16.36
C MET A 166 5.41 6.04 -15.14
N THR A 167 4.79 5.08 -14.48
CA THR A 167 5.39 4.38 -13.34
C THR A 167 6.39 3.34 -13.82
N GLY A 168 7.59 3.41 -13.30
CA GLY A 168 8.75 2.61 -13.72
C GLY A 168 9.02 1.39 -12.86
N THR A 169 10.25 0.90 -13.00
CA THR A 169 10.72 -0.31 -12.31
C THR A 169 10.95 -0.10 -10.81
N GLY A 170 10.92 -1.18 -10.04
CA GLY A 170 11.14 -1.13 -8.59
C GLY A 170 9.96 -0.57 -7.80
N THR A 171 8.78 -0.51 -8.41
CA THR A 171 7.55 -0.02 -7.78
C THR A 171 6.55 -1.17 -7.57
N LEU A 172 5.53 -0.93 -6.75
CA LEU A 172 4.43 -1.87 -6.54
C LEU A 172 3.75 -2.26 -7.86
N VAL A 173 3.54 -1.28 -8.73
CA VAL A 173 2.91 -1.50 -10.04
C VAL A 173 3.78 -2.35 -10.95
N ASP A 174 5.10 -2.16 -10.92
CA ASP A 174 6.05 -3.00 -11.65
C ASP A 174 5.99 -4.46 -11.17
N GLU A 175 5.87 -4.70 -9.87
CA GLU A 175 5.70 -6.06 -9.34
C GLU A 175 4.36 -6.66 -9.76
N LEU A 176 3.27 -5.88 -9.75
CA LEU A 176 1.96 -6.32 -10.23
C LEU A 176 2.00 -6.69 -11.70
N MET A 177 2.67 -5.89 -12.55
CA MET A 177 2.87 -6.20 -13.96
C MET A 177 3.63 -7.52 -14.15
N ARG A 178 4.76 -7.70 -13.45
CA ARG A 178 5.54 -8.94 -13.52
C ARG A 178 4.72 -10.16 -13.08
N ARG A 179 3.91 -10.03 -12.04
CA ARG A 179 3.01 -11.09 -11.58
C ARG A 179 1.95 -11.43 -12.63
N ALA A 180 1.50 -10.45 -13.38
CA ALA A 180 0.57 -10.63 -14.49
C ALA A 180 1.25 -11.09 -15.80
N GLY A 181 2.53 -11.43 -15.78
CA GLY A 181 3.28 -11.85 -16.96
C GLY A 181 3.58 -10.71 -17.94
N LEU A 182 3.42 -9.45 -17.50
CA LEU A 182 3.64 -8.27 -18.31
C LEU A 182 5.04 -7.68 -18.09
N THR A 183 5.63 -7.14 -19.14
CA THR A 183 6.87 -6.38 -19.08
C THR A 183 6.55 -4.91 -18.98
N ASN A 184 7.12 -4.22 -17.98
CA ASN A 184 6.95 -2.77 -17.84
C ASN A 184 7.69 -2.04 -18.97
N LEU A 185 6.98 -1.19 -19.71
CA LEU A 185 7.57 -0.36 -20.78
C LEU A 185 8.70 0.53 -20.27
N ALA A 186 8.59 1.01 -19.03
CA ALA A 186 9.64 1.84 -18.42
C ALA A 186 10.99 1.13 -18.36
N ALA A 187 11.00 -0.20 -18.10
CA ALA A 187 12.23 -0.99 -18.14
C ALA A 187 12.86 -1.00 -19.54
N LYS A 188 12.04 -1.17 -20.59
CA LYS A 188 12.53 -1.14 -21.97
C LYS A 188 13.07 0.22 -22.40
N LEU A 189 12.52 1.30 -21.84
CA LEU A 189 12.93 2.66 -22.13
C LEU A 189 14.02 3.19 -21.20
N GLY A 190 14.52 2.36 -20.27
CA GLY A 190 15.53 2.78 -19.28
C GLY A 190 15.06 3.92 -18.37
N LYS A 191 13.75 3.97 -18.05
CA LYS A 191 13.17 5.04 -17.23
C LYS A 191 13.24 4.71 -15.74
N PRO A 192 13.40 5.73 -14.87
CA PRO A 192 13.36 5.56 -13.41
C PRO A 192 11.97 5.16 -12.91
N ALA A 193 11.83 5.01 -11.59
CA ALA A 193 10.57 4.63 -10.92
C ALA A 193 9.37 5.53 -11.26
N LEU A 194 9.62 6.80 -11.59
CA LEU A 194 8.62 7.72 -12.12
C LEU A 194 9.30 8.61 -13.18
N ALA A 195 8.72 8.67 -14.37
CA ALA A 195 9.22 9.51 -15.45
C ALA A 195 8.06 10.07 -16.29
N GLN A 196 8.23 11.27 -16.80
CA GLN A 196 7.34 11.79 -17.83
C GLN A 196 7.76 11.21 -19.18
N VAL A 197 6.78 10.67 -19.94
CA VAL A 197 6.97 10.08 -21.26
C VAL A 197 6.10 10.82 -22.24
N PRO A 198 6.69 11.55 -23.19
CA PRO A 198 5.95 12.26 -24.23
C PRO A 198 5.11 11.28 -25.08
N LEU A 199 4.03 11.79 -25.66
CA LEU A 199 3.12 10.99 -26.47
C LEU A 199 3.83 10.33 -27.66
N GLU A 200 4.76 11.03 -28.30
CA GLU A 200 5.55 10.53 -29.42
C GLU A 200 6.40 9.32 -29.03
N GLN A 201 7.00 9.36 -27.85
CA GLN A 201 7.77 8.23 -27.32
C GLN A 201 6.86 7.04 -27.00
N MET A 202 5.67 7.29 -26.47
CA MET A 202 4.67 6.24 -26.21
C MET A 202 4.20 5.59 -27.53
N ILE A 203 3.94 6.39 -28.57
CA ILE A 203 3.55 5.92 -29.90
C ILE A 203 4.66 5.06 -30.53
N ALA A 204 5.90 5.53 -30.47
CA ALA A 204 7.06 4.82 -31.02
C ALA A 204 7.31 3.49 -30.30
N ALA A 205 7.09 3.44 -29.00
CA ALA A 205 7.29 2.26 -28.18
C ALA A 205 6.24 1.16 -28.36
N ARG A 206 5.04 1.49 -28.86
CA ARG A 206 3.93 0.57 -29.18
C ARG A 206 3.66 -0.47 -28.10
N PRO A 207 3.29 -0.06 -26.87
CA PRO A 207 2.94 -1.04 -25.84
C PRO A 207 1.71 -1.87 -26.25
N ASP A 208 1.65 -3.11 -25.77
CA ASP A 208 0.51 -4.00 -25.99
C ASP A 208 -0.69 -3.58 -25.14
N TYR A 209 -0.42 -2.95 -23.97
CA TYR A 209 -1.44 -2.51 -23.02
C TYR A 209 -1.11 -1.14 -22.44
N LEU A 210 -2.14 -0.35 -22.17
CA LEU A 210 -2.09 0.78 -21.24
C LEU A 210 -2.80 0.39 -19.96
N ILE A 211 -2.09 0.42 -18.84
CA ILE A 211 -2.71 0.34 -17.52
C ILE A 211 -3.01 1.77 -17.10
N VAL A 212 -4.26 2.04 -16.74
CA VAL A 212 -4.75 3.38 -16.40
C VAL A 212 -5.55 3.34 -15.10
N GLU A 213 -5.52 4.43 -14.36
CA GLU A 213 -6.37 4.63 -13.19
C GLU A 213 -7.80 4.94 -13.64
N GLU A 214 -8.80 4.22 -13.09
CA GLU A 214 -10.20 4.38 -13.47
C GLU A 214 -10.69 5.82 -13.32
N GLY A 215 -10.39 6.47 -12.18
CA GLY A 215 -10.76 7.85 -11.93
C GLY A 215 -10.13 8.83 -12.92
N SER A 216 -8.85 8.63 -13.25
CA SER A 216 -8.14 9.47 -14.23
C SER A 216 -8.68 9.30 -15.64
N GLU A 217 -9.12 8.09 -16.03
CA GLU A 217 -9.70 7.86 -17.35
C GLU A 217 -11.11 8.45 -17.49
N ALA A 218 -11.86 8.52 -16.39
CA ALA A 218 -13.22 9.08 -16.41
C ALA A 218 -13.24 10.62 -16.55
N ILE A 219 -12.14 11.29 -16.25
CA ILE A 219 -12.02 12.75 -16.27
C ILE A 219 -11.35 13.19 -17.58
N VAL A 220 -11.95 14.16 -18.26
CA VAL A 220 -11.36 14.80 -19.46
C VAL A 220 -10.96 16.23 -19.09
N ASP A 221 -9.70 16.44 -18.79
CA ASP A 221 -9.12 17.73 -18.46
C ASP A 221 -7.69 17.85 -19.01
N GLN A 222 -7.05 19.00 -18.81
CA GLN A 222 -5.67 19.27 -19.25
C GLN A 222 -4.65 18.25 -18.71
N GLY A 223 -4.93 17.61 -17.56
CA GLY A 223 -4.03 16.59 -16.99
C GLY A 223 -4.20 15.21 -17.62
N THR A 224 -5.35 14.91 -18.20
CA THR A 224 -5.70 13.59 -18.77
C THR A 224 -5.78 13.60 -20.29
N GLU A 225 -5.61 14.74 -20.95
CA GLU A 225 -5.71 14.89 -22.42
C GLU A 225 -4.86 13.86 -23.18
N MET A 226 -3.65 13.56 -22.70
CA MET A 226 -2.77 12.57 -23.33
C MET A 226 -3.36 11.16 -23.26
N LEU A 227 -4.07 10.80 -22.17
CA LEU A 227 -4.74 9.51 -22.05
C LEU A 227 -5.88 9.35 -23.04
N HIS A 228 -6.53 10.46 -23.43
CA HIS A 228 -7.66 10.50 -24.36
C HIS A 228 -7.24 10.73 -25.81
N HIS A 229 -5.94 10.89 -26.09
CA HIS A 229 -5.47 11.17 -27.43
C HIS A 229 -5.88 10.06 -28.41
N PRO A 230 -6.42 10.38 -29.59
CA PRO A 230 -6.94 9.41 -30.57
C PRO A 230 -5.97 8.30 -30.93
N VAL A 231 -4.68 8.59 -31.00
CA VAL A 231 -3.63 7.63 -31.36
C VAL A 231 -3.48 6.48 -30.35
N LEU A 232 -3.87 6.69 -29.07
CA LEU A 232 -3.82 5.67 -28.03
C LEU A 232 -5.10 4.83 -27.93
N ARG A 233 -6.17 5.18 -28.69
CA ARG A 233 -7.47 4.49 -28.60
C ARG A 233 -7.39 3.02 -29.02
N SER A 234 -6.47 2.67 -29.92
CA SER A 234 -6.30 1.30 -30.40
C SER A 234 -5.54 0.40 -29.41
N ILE A 235 -4.96 0.96 -28.35
CA ILE A 235 -4.22 0.18 -27.35
C ILE A 235 -5.20 -0.31 -26.31
N PRO A 236 -5.30 -1.64 -26.08
CA PRO A 236 -6.13 -2.22 -25.02
C PRO A 236 -5.81 -1.61 -23.67
N ARG A 237 -6.86 -1.30 -22.92
CA ARG A 237 -6.72 -0.68 -21.58
C ARG A 237 -7.03 -1.68 -20.49
N ILE A 238 -6.16 -1.71 -19.47
CA ILE A 238 -6.34 -2.39 -18.22
C ILE A 238 -6.65 -1.30 -17.18
N ARG A 239 -7.85 -1.32 -16.62
CA ARG A 239 -8.33 -0.30 -15.68
C ARG A 239 -8.13 -0.80 -14.26
N VAL A 240 -7.52 0.03 -13.43
CA VAL A 240 -7.26 -0.32 -12.03
C VAL A 240 -7.68 0.86 -11.14
N PRO A 241 -8.48 0.65 -10.09
CA PRO A 241 -8.74 1.69 -9.11
C PRO A 241 -7.42 2.18 -8.50
N GLN A 242 -7.21 3.48 -8.44
CA GLN A 242 -6.01 4.08 -7.84
C GLN A 242 -5.83 3.62 -6.39
N SER A 243 -6.94 3.47 -5.66
CA SER A 243 -6.95 2.99 -4.27
C SER A 243 -6.29 1.61 -4.07
N TRP A 244 -6.12 0.80 -5.12
CA TRP A 244 -5.46 -0.50 -5.03
C TRP A 244 -3.95 -0.44 -5.28
N THR A 245 -3.46 0.65 -5.88
CA THR A 245 -2.07 0.80 -6.32
C THR A 245 -1.32 1.93 -5.66
N VAL A 246 -2.03 2.91 -5.09
CA VAL A 246 -1.42 4.06 -4.40
C VAL A 246 -0.65 3.64 -3.14
N CYS A 247 -1.07 2.54 -2.50
CA CYS A 247 -0.40 1.97 -1.35
C CYS A 247 -0.17 0.47 -1.53
N GLY A 248 1.00 -0.01 -1.16
CA GLY A 248 1.16 -1.43 -0.87
C GLY A 248 0.36 -1.80 0.37
N GLY A 249 -0.58 -2.74 0.23
CA GLY A 249 -1.47 -3.11 1.33
C GLY A 249 -2.38 -4.29 0.99
N PRO A 250 -3.43 -4.54 1.79
CA PRO A 250 -4.33 -5.68 1.59
C PRO A 250 -5.02 -5.73 0.21
N ALA A 251 -5.17 -4.59 -0.47
CA ALA A 251 -5.76 -4.51 -1.81
C ALA A 251 -4.86 -5.09 -2.93
N TYR A 252 -3.59 -5.39 -2.64
CA TYR A 252 -2.63 -5.94 -3.60
C TYR A 252 -3.15 -7.17 -4.37
N VAL A 253 -3.81 -8.09 -3.67
CA VAL A 253 -4.36 -9.31 -4.29
C VAL A 253 -5.46 -8.99 -5.30
N GLN A 254 -6.30 -8.01 -4.98
CA GLN A 254 -7.38 -7.54 -5.87
C GLN A 254 -6.81 -6.89 -7.12
N ALA A 255 -5.79 -6.04 -6.97
CA ALA A 255 -5.08 -5.43 -8.09
C ALA A 255 -4.44 -6.49 -9.02
N ALA A 256 -3.73 -7.47 -8.45
CA ALA A 256 -3.12 -8.55 -9.20
C ALA A 256 -4.17 -9.36 -9.99
N ARG A 257 -5.28 -9.75 -9.33
CA ARG A 257 -6.38 -10.49 -9.95
C ARG A 257 -6.99 -9.71 -11.13
N SER A 258 -7.26 -8.44 -10.93
CA SER A 258 -7.85 -7.57 -11.95
C SER A 258 -6.95 -7.42 -13.17
N ILE A 259 -5.66 -7.14 -12.96
CA ILE A 259 -4.70 -6.98 -14.06
C ILE A 259 -4.57 -8.27 -14.88
N ILE A 260 -4.43 -9.42 -14.22
CA ILE A 260 -4.35 -10.73 -14.90
C ILE A 260 -5.62 -10.99 -15.73
N ALA A 261 -6.80 -10.82 -15.13
CA ALA A 261 -8.06 -11.09 -15.80
C ALA A 261 -8.27 -10.20 -17.03
N GLN A 262 -7.97 -8.91 -16.94
CA GLN A 262 -8.13 -7.96 -18.04
C GLN A 262 -7.08 -8.17 -19.13
N ALA A 263 -5.82 -8.48 -18.80
CA ALA A 263 -4.79 -8.79 -19.77
C ALA A 263 -5.15 -10.05 -20.58
N ASP A 264 -5.66 -11.10 -19.91
CA ASP A 264 -6.07 -12.34 -20.56
C ASP A 264 -7.32 -12.19 -21.43
N ALA A 265 -8.22 -11.28 -21.09
CA ALA A 265 -9.44 -10.99 -21.85
C ALA A 265 -9.22 -10.03 -23.03
N ALA A 266 -8.12 -9.29 -23.07
CA ALA A 266 -7.88 -8.29 -24.08
C ALA A 266 -7.80 -8.90 -25.50
N PRO A 267 -8.26 -8.20 -26.58
CA PRO A 267 -8.12 -8.69 -27.95
C PRO A 267 -6.65 -8.88 -28.32
N LYS A 268 -6.37 -9.87 -29.18
CA LYS A 268 -5.04 -10.00 -29.80
C LYS A 268 -4.87 -8.84 -30.79
N ARG A 269 -3.73 -8.17 -30.74
CA ARG A 269 -3.29 -7.24 -31.80
C ARG A 269 -2.66 -8.00 -32.94
#